data_4526fa2ba03b6f9b164da8e92f4682bd
#
_entry.id   4526fa2ba03b6f9b164da8e92f4682bd
#
_cell.length_a   1.000
_cell.length_b   1.000
_cell.length_c   1.000
_cell.angle_alpha   90.00
_cell.angle_beta   90.00
_cell.angle_gamma   90.00
#
_symmetry.space_group_name_H-M   'P 1'
#
loop_
_entity.id
_entity.type
_entity.pdbx_description
1 polymer ?
#
loop_
_entity_poly.entity_id
_entity_poly.type
_entity_poly.pdbx_seq_one_letter_code
_entity_poly.pdbx_strand_id
1 'polypeptide(L)'
;PEFDAKLNGKNKLTEYEIEVTDEMVENQVKSYTERFGEYTQAEEVAEGDLVKGLCKEVDGEIVKEGAILNPQYMKQKTQAKKFMGAKKGAVITFNPTKAFGSEVEVSSLLGITKEQATELKSDFTFEIQEITRHTAAAIDGELFAKVYGENNVKDEADFRAKVKAEIVANMAEDSKYKFGIDAKEAIMKKMEKVEFPVDFLKRWVLATNEKMTEEQLEKD
;
A
#
# COMPACT_ATOMS: atom_id res chain seq x y z
N PRO A 1 16.08 -3.90 45.60
CA PRO A 1 14.79 -4.20 46.20
C PRO A 1 14.18 -5.43 45.54
N GLU A 2 13.75 -6.41 46.36
CA GLU A 2 12.95 -7.52 45.83
C GLU A 2 11.58 -6.96 45.43
N PHE A 3 11.25 -7.10 44.15
CA PHE A 3 9.97 -6.70 43.61
C PHE A 3 9.16 -7.95 43.24
N ASP A 4 7.99 -8.13 43.85
CA ASP A 4 7.04 -9.15 43.47
C ASP A 4 5.83 -8.52 42.79
N ALA A 5 5.70 -8.70 41.49
CA ALA A 5 4.60 -8.22 40.65
C ALA A 5 3.26 -8.89 41.02
N LYS A 6 3.28 -9.90 41.94
CA LYS A 6 2.11 -10.70 42.34
C LYS A 6 1.29 -11.19 41.15
N LEU A 7 2.00 -11.64 40.13
CA LEU A 7 1.37 -12.26 38.96
C LEU A 7 0.89 -13.65 39.34
N ASN A 8 -0.41 -13.88 39.27
CA ASN A 8 -1.04 -15.15 39.58
C ASN A 8 -2.23 -15.40 38.66
N GLY A 9 -2.84 -16.57 38.72
CA GLY A 9 -3.98 -16.97 37.89
C GLY A 9 -5.26 -16.11 38.06
N LYS A 10 -5.26 -15.09 38.94
CA LYS A 10 -6.36 -14.11 39.05
C LYS A 10 -6.16 -12.91 38.11
N ASN A 11 -4.98 -12.74 37.53
CA ASN A 11 -4.72 -11.68 36.52
C ASN A 11 -5.34 -12.11 35.21
N LYS A 12 -6.40 -11.44 34.79
CA LYS A 12 -7.05 -11.69 33.50
C LYS A 12 -6.53 -10.70 32.47
N LEU A 13 -6.11 -11.21 31.34
CA LEU A 13 -5.80 -10.44 30.14
C LEU A 13 -6.75 -10.90 29.03
N THR A 14 -7.10 -10.00 28.14
CA THR A 14 -7.93 -10.33 26.98
C THR A 14 -7.00 -10.87 25.88
N GLU A 15 -7.30 -12.06 25.41
CA GLU A 15 -6.71 -12.61 24.19
C GLU A 15 -7.69 -12.30 23.05
N TYR A 16 -7.16 -11.80 21.93
CA TYR A 16 -7.96 -11.44 20.77
C TYR A 16 -7.83 -12.55 19.73
N GLU A 17 -8.94 -13.11 19.34
CA GLU A 17 -9.03 -13.99 18.17
C GLU A 17 -9.64 -13.18 17.03
N ILE A 18 -8.94 -13.14 15.89
CA ILE A 18 -9.41 -12.41 14.71
C ILE A 18 -10.14 -13.39 13.81
N GLU A 19 -11.42 -13.14 13.56
CA GLU A 19 -12.22 -13.92 12.63
C GLU A 19 -11.89 -13.55 11.20
N VAL A 20 -11.41 -14.52 10.41
CA VAL A 20 -11.14 -14.34 8.98
C VAL A 20 -12.42 -14.54 8.19
N THR A 21 -12.92 -13.44 7.61
CA THR A 21 -14.13 -13.43 6.79
C THR A 21 -13.86 -13.91 5.35
N ASP A 22 -14.90 -14.37 4.67
CA ASP A 22 -14.79 -14.76 3.26
C ASP A 22 -14.40 -13.56 2.38
N GLU A 23 -14.81 -12.34 2.73
CA GLU A 23 -14.41 -11.12 2.04
C GLU A 23 -12.90 -10.89 2.10
N MET A 24 -12.25 -11.18 3.24
CA MET A 24 -10.79 -11.11 3.36
C MET A 24 -10.09 -12.10 2.45
N VAL A 25 -10.64 -13.31 2.35
CA VAL A 25 -10.12 -14.34 1.45
C VAL A 25 -10.27 -13.89 -0.01
N GLU A 26 -11.44 -13.37 -0.42
CA GLU A 26 -11.67 -12.86 -1.77
C GLU A 26 -10.73 -11.71 -2.11
N ASN A 27 -10.51 -10.77 -1.20
CA ASN A 27 -9.60 -9.66 -1.41
C ASN A 27 -8.14 -10.15 -1.59
N GLN A 28 -7.73 -11.16 -0.84
CA GLN A 28 -6.41 -11.75 -0.98
C GLN A 28 -6.26 -12.52 -2.29
N VAL A 29 -7.28 -13.31 -2.68
CA VAL A 29 -7.31 -14.00 -3.97
C VAL A 29 -7.23 -12.99 -5.12
N LYS A 30 -8.02 -11.92 -5.05
CA LYS A 30 -7.97 -10.82 -6.03
C LYS A 30 -6.58 -10.18 -6.08
N SER A 31 -5.94 -9.95 -4.95
CA SER A 31 -4.56 -9.44 -4.90
C SER A 31 -3.58 -10.37 -5.62
N TYR A 32 -3.73 -11.68 -5.48
CA TYR A 32 -2.92 -12.65 -6.22
C TYR A 32 -3.21 -12.63 -7.71
N THR A 33 -4.48 -12.61 -8.14
CA THR A 33 -4.83 -12.55 -9.57
C THR A 33 -4.31 -11.27 -10.23
N GLU A 34 -4.36 -10.13 -9.54
CA GLU A 34 -3.80 -8.86 -10.02
C GLU A 34 -2.26 -8.92 -10.08
N ARG A 35 -1.61 -9.45 -9.06
CA ARG A 35 -0.15 -9.52 -8.98
C ARG A 35 0.47 -10.42 -10.04
N PHE A 36 -0.17 -11.53 -10.35
CA PHE A 36 0.30 -12.53 -11.31
C PHE A 36 -0.37 -12.44 -12.67
N GLY A 37 -1.13 -11.36 -12.88
CA GLY A 37 -1.71 -11.03 -14.18
C GLY A 37 -0.67 -10.66 -15.23
N GLU A 38 -1.13 -10.53 -16.45
CA GLU A 38 -0.29 -10.25 -17.60
C GLU A 38 -0.54 -8.84 -18.16
N TYR A 39 0.53 -8.23 -18.65
CA TYR A 39 0.48 -6.97 -19.37
C TYR A 39 0.59 -7.23 -20.85
N THR A 40 -0.43 -6.86 -21.60
CA THR A 40 -0.47 -7.01 -23.06
C THR A 40 -0.61 -5.66 -23.74
N GLN A 41 -0.10 -5.56 -24.97
CA GLN A 41 -0.32 -4.38 -25.81
C GLN A 41 -1.75 -4.39 -26.34
N ALA A 42 -2.40 -3.22 -26.31
CA ALA A 42 -3.73 -3.02 -26.85
C ALA A 42 -3.71 -1.95 -27.96
N GLU A 43 -4.63 -2.06 -28.91
CA GLU A 43 -4.77 -1.13 -30.04
C GLU A 43 -5.72 0.04 -29.71
N GLU A 44 -6.60 -0.15 -28.73
CA GLU A 44 -7.65 0.80 -28.35
C GLU A 44 -7.76 0.88 -26.83
N VAL A 45 -7.87 2.08 -26.29
CA VAL A 45 -7.94 2.34 -24.84
C VAL A 45 -9.27 1.86 -24.28
N ALA A 46 -9.21 0.96 -23.29
CA ALA A 46 -10.32 0.53 -22.47
C ALA A 46 -10.14 0.93 -21.01
N GLU A 47 -11.14 0.62 -20.20
CA GLU A 47 -11.09 0.91 -18.76
C GLU A 47 -9.96 0.11 -18.09
N GLY A 48 -9.17 0.79 -17.26
CA GLY A 48 -8.05 0.19 -16.55
C GLY A 48 -6.72 0.20 -17.31
N ASP A 49 -6.71 0.50 -18.61
CA ASP A 49 -5.49 0.53 -19.40
C ASP A 49 -4.53 1.65 -18.97
N LEU A 50 -3.23 1.35 -19.04
CA LEU A 50 -2.16 2.34 -18.94
C LEU A 50 -1.87 2.89 -20.33
N VAL A 51 -1.92 4.21 -20.46
CA VAL A 51 -1.67 4.91 -21.72
C VAL A 51 -0.37 5.68 -21.58
N LYS A 52 0.60 5.36 -22.42
CA LYS A 52 1.89 6.04 -22.51
C LYS A 52 1.95 6.87 -23.77
N GLY A 53 2.47 8.08 -23.68
CA GLY A 53 2.53 8.95 -24.83
C GLY A 53 3.33 10.21 -24.62
N LEU A 54 3.22 11.10 -25.60
CA LEU A 54 3.82 12.41 -25.61
C LEU A 54 2.77 13.45 -25.16
N CYS A 55 3.05 14.11 -24.06
CA CYS A 55 2.21 15.18 -23.52
C CYS A 55 2.84 16.54 -23.83
N LYS A 56 2.09 17.42 -24.50
CA LYS A 56 2.54 18.79 -24.85
C LYS A 56 1.53 19.82 -24.42
N GLU A 57 2.01 20.90 -23.84
CA GLU A 57 1.19 22.09 -23.57
C GLU A 57 0.75 22.75 -24.88
N VAL A 58 -0.53 23.17 -24.97
CA VAL A 58 -1.10 23.71 -26.23
C VAL A 58 -0.50 25.07 -26.54
N ASP A 59 -0.43 25.96 -25.55
CA ASP A 59 0.03 27.33 -25.72
C ASP A 59 1.25 27.64 -24.81
N GLY A 60 2.10 26.62 -24.56
CA GLY A 60 3.24 26.75 -23.66
C GLY A 60 4.42 25.89 -24.07
N GLU A 61 5.41 25.79 -23.19
CA GLU A 61 6.70 25.14 -23.46
C GLU A 61 6.83 23.75 -22.80
N ILE A 62 5.85 23.33 -21.98
CA ILE A 62 5.94 22.06 -21.24
C ILE A 62 5.73 20.90 -22.21
N VAL A 63 6.75 20.06 -22.32
CA VAL A 63 6.74 18.84 -23.12
C VAL A 63 7.23 17.69 -22.26
N LYS A 64 6.43 16.63 -22.16
CA LYS A 64 6.80 15.39 -21.44
C LYS A 64 6.72 14.21 -22.38
N GLU A 65 7.87 13.64 -22.72
CA GLU A 65 7.97 12.37 -23.42
C GLU A 65 7.76 11.20 -22.44
N GLY A 66 7.11 10.15 -22.92
CA GLY A 66 6.84 8.96 -22.14
C GLY A 66 5.95 9.22 -20.92
N ALA A 67 5.09 10.23 -20.98
CA ALA A 67 4.08 10.46 -19.96
C ALA A 67 3.15 9.24 -19.86
N ILE A 68 2.87 8.78 -18.64
CA ILE A 68 2.00 7.62 -18.40
C ILE A 68 0.80 8.09 -17.60
N LEU A 69 -0.38 7.75 -18.06
CA LEU A 69 -1.63 8.00 -17.34
C LEU A 69 -2.58 6.80 -17.45
N ASN A 70 -3.46 6.68 -16.47
CA ASN A 70 -4.60 5.76 -16.51
C ASN A 70 -5.87 6.60 -16.43
N PRO A 71 -6.73 6.60 -17.47
CA PRO A 71 -7.95 7.39 -17.49
C PRO A 71 -8.93 7.05 -16.35
N GLN A 72 -8.87 5.84 -15.81
CA GLN A 72 -9.71 5.39 -14.70
C GLN A 72 -9.51 6.23 -13.44
N TYR A 73 -8.28 6.68 -13.17
CA TYR A 73 -7.95 7.48 -11.98
C TYR A 73 -8.28 8.97 -12.13
N MET A 74 -8.72 9.41 -13.31
CA MET A 74 -9.17 10.78 -13.50
C MET A 74 -10.44 11.06 -12.69
N LYS A 75 -10.39 12.08 -11.84
CA LYS A 75 -11.56 12.52 -11.05
C LYS A 75 -12.68 13.02 -11.94
N GLN A 76 -12.34 13.80 -12.97
CA GLN A 76 -13.31 14.34 -13.91
C GLN A 76 -13.56 13.33 -15.05
N LYS A 77 -14.67 12.60 -14.96
CA LYS A 77 -15.06 11.56 -15.93
C LYS A 77 -15.22 12.05 -17.37
N THR A 78 -15.51 13.34 -17.57
CA THR A 78 -15.55 13.94 -18.92
C THR A 78 -14.19 13.99 -19.59
N GLN A 79 -13.11 14.19 -18.84
CA GLN A 79 -11.75 14.11 -19.36
C GLN A 79 -11.34 12.66 -19.64
N ALA A 80 -11.68 11.74 -18.74
CA ALA A 80 -11.42 10.31 -18.92
C ALA A 80 -12.09 9.76 -20.18
N LYS A 81 -13.34 10.14 -20.45
CA LYS A 81 -14.10 9.71 -21.64
C LYS A 81 -13.43 10.08 -22.97
N LYS A 82 -12.62 11.13 -23.01
CA LYS A 82 -11.89 11.51 -24.22
C LYS A 82 -10.86 10.47 -24.65
N PHE A 83 -10.35 9.71 -23.68
CA PHE A 83 -9.36 8.65 -23.93
C PHE A 83 -10.01 7.32 -24.29
N MET A 84 -11.24 7.05 -23.82
CA MET A 84 -11.93 5.79 -24.09
C MET A 84 -12.17 5.58 -25.57
N GLY A 85 -11.79 4.40 -26.08
CA GLY A 85 -11.88 4.06 -27.49
C GLY A 85 -10.84 4.72 -28.39
N ALA A 86 -9.93 5.52 -27.84
CA ALA A 86 -8.87 6.12 -28.64
C ALA A 86 -7.80 5.09 -28.99
N LYS A 87 -7.27 5.21 -30.20
CA LYS A 87 -6.26 4.28 -30.74
C LYS A 87 -4.86 4.84 -30.62
N LYS A 88 -3.88 3.95 -30.74
CA LYS A 88 -2.48 4.34 -30.89
C LYS A 88 -2.32 5.36 -32.02
N GLY A 89 -1.56 6.43 -31.78
CA GLY A 89 -1.38 7.57 -32.67
C GLY A 89 -2.46 8.66 -32.55
N ALA A 90 -3.53 8.43 -31.79
CA ALA A 90 -4.53 9.48 -31.55
C ALA A 90 -3.97 10.59 -30.67
N VAL A 91 -4.36 11.83 -31.00
CA VAL A 91 -3.99 13.03 -30.25
C VAL A 91 -5.23 13.54 -29.50
N ILE A 92 -5.16 13.57 -28.19
CA ILE A 92 -6.29 13.94 -27.32
C ILE A 92 -5.96 15.24 -26.60
N THR A 93 -6.86 16.23 -26.71
CA THR A 93 -6.73 17.45 -25.92
C THR A 93 -7.49 17.33 -24.61
N PHE A 94 -6.79 17.53 -23.50
CA PHE A 94 -7.34 17.45 -22.15
C PHE A 94 -6.69 18.48 -21.22
N ASN A 95 -7.29 18.70 -20.06
CA ASN A 95 -6.74 19.56 -19.03
C ASN A 95 -6.27 18.70 -17.85
N PRO A 96 -4.96 18.60 -17.58
CA PRO A 96 -4.44 17.73 -16.52
C PRO A 96 -4.96 18.11 -15.12
N THR A 97 -5.00 19.40 -14.80
CA THR A 97 -5.46 19.88 -13.50
C THR A 97 -6.92 19.54 -13.25
N LYS A 98 -7.78 19.70 -14.27
CA LYS A 98 -9.20 19.30 -14.18
C LYS A 98 -9.34 17.79 -14.15
N ALA A 99 -8.54 17.07 -14.92
CA ALA A 99 -8.61 15.60 -15.03
C ALA A 99 -8.31 14.92 -13.69
N PHE A 100 -7.22 15.28 -13.05
CA PHE A 100 -6.77 14.62 -11.82
C PHE A 100 -7.20 15.36 -10.54
N GLY A 101 -7.24 16.69 -10.56
CA GLY A 101 -7.59 17.50 -9.38
C GLY A 101 -6.62 17.35 -8.22
N SER A 102 -5.35 17.02 -8.52
CA SER A 102 -4.27 16.80 -7.57
C SER A 102 -2.97 17.29 -8.19
N GLU A 103 -2.31 18.24 -7.52
CA GLU A 103 -1.01 18.78 -7.96
C GLU A 103 0.08 17.71 -7.97
N VAL A 104 -0.02 16.69 -7.11
CA VAL A 104 0.94 15.58 -7.05
C VAL A 104 0.84 14.72 -8.31
N GLU A 105 -0.39 14.37 -8.73
CA GLU A 105 -0.61 13.57 -9.94
C GLU A 105 -0.23 14.35 -11.19
N VAL A 106 -0.57 15.63 -11.26
CA VAL A 106 -0.19 16.50 -12.39
C VAL A 106 1.32 16.69 -12.48
N SER A 107 1.99 16.95 -11.35
CA SER A 107 3.45 17.10 -11.30
C SER A 107 4.16 15.82 -11.75
N SER A 108 3.67 14.67 -11.33
CA SER A 108 4.20 13.37 -11.72
C SER A 108 4.01 13.08 -13.22
N LEU A 109 2.81 13.36 -13.74
CA LEU A 109 2.47 13.16 -15.17
C LEU A 109 3.34 14.01 -16.08
N LEU A 110 3.52 15.29 -15.74
CA LEU A 110 4.21 16.26 -16.58
C LEU A 110 5.71 16.39 -16.27
N GLY A 111 6.17 15.84 -15.14
CA GLY A 111 7.56 15.95 -14.68
C GLY A 111 7.94 17.37 -14.25
N ILE A 112 7.00 18.13 -13.71
CA ILE A 112 7.16 19.49 -13.20
C ILE A 112 7.09 19.54 -11.67
N THR A 113 7.39 20.68 -11.05
CA THR A 113 7.25 20.83 -9.60
C THR A 113 5.78 20.94 -9.17
N LYS A 114 5.48 20.72 -7.89
CA LYS A 114 4.11 20.84 -7.36
C LYS A 114 3.61 22.29 -7.44
N GLU A 115 4.50 23.24 -7.22
CA GLU A 115 4.22 24.68 -7.34
C GLU A 115 3.77 25.04 -8.75
N GLN A 116 4.53 24.58 -9.76
CA GLN A 116 4.16 24.74 -11.17
C GLN A 116 2.83 24.05 -11.49
N ALA A 117 2.59 22.84 -10.98
CA ALA A 117 1.34 22.10 -11.17
C ALA A 117 0.12 22.83 -10.58
N THR A 118 0.30 23.55 -9.45
CA THR A 118 -0.76 24.33 -8.79
C THR A 118 -1.17 25.56 -9.64
N GLU A 119 -0.22 26.21 -10.29
CA GLU A 119 -0.46 27.39 -11.13
C GLU A 119 -0.96 27.04 -12.54
N LEU A 120 -0.82 25.76 -12.92
CA LEU A 120 -1.11 25.28 -14.26
C LEU A 120 -2.61 25.30 -14.56
N LYS A 121 -2.99 26.00 -15.62
CA LYS A 121 -4.38 26.10 -16.12
C LYS A 121 -4.53 25.68 -17.57
N SER A 122 -3.41 25.44 -18.24
CA SER A 122 -3.32 25.18 -19.68
C SER A 122 -3.91 23.83 -20.04
N ASP A 123 -4.39 23.72 -21.26
CA ASP A 123 -4.76 22.46 -21.89
C ASP A 123 -3.50 21.80 -22.50
N PHE A 124 -3.52 20.50 -22.57
CA PHE A 124 -2.45 19.68 -23.13
C PHE A 124 -2.97 18.79 -24.23
N THR A 125 -2.13 18.53 -25.22
CA THR A 125 -2.33 17.43 -26.16
C THR A 125 -1.57 16.21 -25.66
N PHE A 126 -2.20 15.04 -25.76
CA PHE A 126 -1.60 13.75 -25.44
C PHE A 126 -1.66 12.86 -26.68
N GLU A 127 -0.50 12.60 -27.28
CA GLU A 127 -0.36 11.66 -28.40
C GLU A 127 -0.10 10.26 -27.85
N ILE A 128 -1.02 9.34 -28.10
CA ILE A 128 -0.94 7.95 -27.62
C ILE A 128 0.12 7.19 -28.42
N GLN A 129 1.17 6.74 -27.74
CA GLN A 129 2.24 5.94 -28.33
C GLN A 129 2.11 4.46 -28.00
N GLU A 130 1.63 4.15 -26.81
CA GLU A 130 1.52 2.78 -26.32
C GLU A 130 0.31 2.65 -25.39
N ILE A 131 -0.42 1.54 -25.51
CA ILE A 131 -1.55 1.19 -24.66
C ILE A 131 -1.24 -0.16 -24.05
N THR A 132 -1.12 -0.23 -22.73
CA THR A 132 -0.83 -1.46 -22.01
C THR A 132 -2.04 -1.84 -21.17
N ARG A 133 -2.57 -3.02 -21.44
CA ARG A 133 -3.70 -3.61 -20.72
C ARG A 133 -3.19 -4.62 -19.70
N HIS A 134 -3.61 -4.45 -18.45
CA HIS A 134 -3.44 -5.47 -17.43
C HIS A 134 -4.64 -6.41 -17.42
N THR A 135 -4.37 -7.70 -17.53
CA THR A 135 -5.40 -8.74 -17.39
C THR A 135 -5.06 -9.57 -16.17
N ALA A 136 -5.96 -9.60 -15.19
CA ALA A 136 -5.79 -10.42 -14.00
C ALA A 136 -5.63 -11.89 -14.38
N ALA A 137 -4.78 -12.61 -13.65
CA ALA A 137 -4.59 -14.05 -13.87
C ALA A 137 -5.89 -14.83 -13.61
N ALA A 138 -6.13 -15.87 -14.39
CA ALA A 138 -7.18 -16.82 -14.11
C ALA A 138 -6.91 -17.56 -12.79
N ILE A 139 -7.97 -17.96 -12.09
CA ILE A 139 -7.84 -18.79 -10.88
C ILE A 139 -7.73 -20.25 -11.31
N ASP A 140 -6.51 -20.65 -11.68
CA ASP A 140 -6.22 -21.99 -12.24
C ASP A 140 -4.88 -22.54 -11.71
N GLY A 141 -4.48 -23.68 -12.24
CA GLY A 141 -3.26 -24.37 -11.83
C GLY A 141 -1.97 -23.56 -12.01
N GLU A 142 -1.94 -22.65 -12.98
CA GLU A 142 -0.78 -21.78 -13.22
C GLU A 142 -0.64 -20.74 -12.10
N LEU A 143 -1.74 -20.10 -11.70
CA LEU A 143 -1.79 -19.20 -10.56
C LEU A 143 -1.40 -19.92 -9.27
N PHE A 144 -1.95 -21.14 -9.08
CA PHE A 144 -1.67 -21.93 -7.86
C PHE A 144 -0.17 -22.26 -7.75
N ALA A 145 0.45 -22.63 -8.88
CA ALA A 145 1.87 -22.93 -8.92
C ALA A 145 2.74 -21.68 -8.66
N LYS A 146 2.33 -20.52 -9.18
CA LYS A 146 3.03 -19.24 -8.96
C LYS A 146 2.97 -18.78 -7.50
N VAL A 147 1.86 -19.05 -6.79
CA VAL A 147 1.65 -18.60 -5.40
C VAL A 147 2.25 -19.59 -4.40
N TYR A 148 1.98 -20.87 -4.53
CA TYR A 148 2.32 -21.89 -3.55
C TYR A 148 3.33 -22.95 -4.03
N GLY A 149 3.76 -22.87 -5.28
CA GLY A 149 4.62 -23.87 -5.90
C GLY A 149 3.83 -25.01 -6.55
N GLU A 150 4.49 -25.72 -7.47
CA GLU A 150 3.89 -26.82 -8.24
C GLU A 150 3.38 -27.94 -7.34
N ASN A 151 2.25 -28.52 -7.68
CA ASN A 151 1.60 -29.65 -7.02
C ASN A 151 1.19 -29.45 -5.56
N ASN A 152 1.28 -28.22 -5.05
CA ASN A 152 0.89 -27.92 -3.67
C ASN A 152 -0.60 -27.59 -3.52
N VAL A 153 -1.30 -27.29 -4.61
CA VAL A 153 -2.72 -26.94 -4.63
C VAL A 153 -3.42 -27.81 -5.67
N LYS A 154 -4.54 -28.40 -5.29
CA LYS A 154 -5.27 -29.36 -6.13
C LYS A 154 -6.31 -28.69 -7.01
N ASP A 155 -7.05 -27.75 -6.44
CA ASP A 155 -8.17 -27.06 -7.06
C ASP A 155 -8.40 -25.68 -6.40
N GLU A 156 -9.36 -24.92 -6.89
CA GLU A 156 -9.70 -23.60 -6.37
C GLU A 156 -10.14 -23.64 -4.90
N ALA A 157 -10.84 -24.69 -4.47
CA ALA A 157 -11.27 -24.82 -3.08
C ALA A 157 -10.08 -24.98 -2.12
N ASP A 158 -9.10 -25.81 -2.51
CA ASP A 158 -7.84 -25.99 -1.78
C ASP A 158 -7.01 -24.70 -1.79
N PHE A 159 -6.98 -23.97 -2.93
CA PHE A 159 -6.33 -22.66 -3.02
C PHE A 159 -6.89 -21.68 -2.01
N ARG A 160 -8.22 -21.52 -1.98
CA ARG A 160 -8.93 -20.61 -1.05
C ARG A 160 -8.73 -21.04 0.41
N ALA A 161 -8.72 -22.33 0.69
CA ALA A 161 -8.44 -22.85 2.02
C ALA A 161 -7.01 -22.51 2.50
N LYS A 162 -6.02 -22.60 1.61
CA LYS A 162 -4.63 -22.19 1.91
C LYS A 162 -4.50 -20.69 2.11
N VAL A 163 -5.14 -19.89 1.27
CA VAL A 163 -5.21 -18.42 1.44
C VAL A 163 -5.82 -18.06 2.80
N LYS A 164 -6.92 -18.72 3.18
CA LYS A 164 -7.55 -18.51 4.49
C LYS A 164 -6.60 -18.90 5.63
N ALA A 165 -5.92 -20.02 5.53
CA ALA A 165 -4.97 -20.47 6.54
C ALA A 165 -3.77 -19.51 6.69
N GLU A 166 -3.29 -18.95 5.59
CA GLU A 166 -2.22 -17.95 5.58
C GLU A 166 -2.66 -16.64 6.28
N ILE A 167 -3.87 -16.15 5.98
CA ILE A 167 -4.44 -14.97 6.65
C ILE A 167 -4.57 -15.23 8.15
N VAL A 168 -5.10 -16.39 8.54
CA VAL A 168 -5.21 -16.80 9.97
C VAL A 168 -3.85 -16.80 10.64
N ALA A 169 -2.83 -17.39 10.00
CA ALA A 169 -1.49 -17.46 10.56
C ALA A 169 -0.87 -16.06 10.76
N ASN A 170 -1.01 -15.18 9.76
CA ASN A 170 -0.51 -13.81 9.86
C ASN A 170 -1.22 -13.02 10.97
N MET A 171 -2.55 -13.15 11.06
CA MET A 171 -3.33 -12.47 12.11
C MET A 171 -3.09 -13.02 13.51
N ALA A 172 -2.75 -14.31 13.64
CA ALA A 172 -2.38 -14.89 14.92
C ALA A 172 -1.09 -14.25 15.49
N GLU A 173 -0.14 -13.88 14.64
CA GLU A 173 1.05 -13.15 15.07
C GLU A 173 0.71 -11.74 15.56
N ASP A 174 -0.18 -11.03 14.86
CA ASP A 174 -0.67 -9.72 15.30
C ASP A 174 -1.41 -9.80 16.63
N SER A 175 -2.24 -10.82 16.82
CA SER A 175 -2.93 -11.09 18.09
C SER A 175 -1.96 -11.35 19.24
N LYS A 176 -0.92 -12.13 19.03
CA LYS A 176 0.15 -12.38 20.02
C LYS A 176 0.91 -11.10 20.34
N TYR A 177 1.23 -10.30 19.35
CA TYR A 177 1.90 -9.02 19.53
C TYR A 177 1.06 -8.06 20.38
N LYS A 178 -0.25 -7.93 20.07
CA LYS A 178 -1.19 -7.13 20.84
C LYS A 178 -1.31 -7.64 22.29
N PHE A 179 -1.42 -8.95 22.47
CA PHE A 179 -1.43 -9.56 23.80
C PHE A 179 -0.16 -9.22 24.60
N GLY A 180 1.00 -9.24 23.95
CA GLY A 180 2.28 -8.85 24.58
C GLY A 180 2.29 -7.40 25.05
N ILE A 181 1.75 -6.48 24.24
CA ILE A 181 1.59 -5.07 24.60
C ILE A 181 0.66 -4.94 25.83
N ASP A 182 -0.52 -5.55 25.79
CA ASP A 182 -1.51 -5.46 26.86
C ASP A 182 -0.98 -6.10 28.18
N ALA A 183 -0.22 -7.19 28.04
CA ALA A 183 0.45 -7.81 29.18
C ALA A 183 1.49 -6.87 29.81
N LYS A 184 2.32 -6.23 28.97
CA LYS A 184 3.30 -5.23 29.42
C LYS A 184 2.62 -4.07 30.13
N GLU A 185 1.56 -3.50 29.55
CA GLU A 185 0.82 -2.40 30.16
C GLU A 185 0.19 -2.79 31.50
N ALA A 186 -0.41 -3.98 31.58
CA ALA A 186 -1.00 -4.48 32.82
C ALA A 186 0.04 -4.69 33.92
N ILE A 187 1.24 -5.13 33.57
CA ILE A 187 2.38 -5.26 34.49
C ILE A 187 2.86 -3.87 34.93
N MET A 188 3.06 -2.96 33.98
CA MET A 188 3.51 -1.59 34.24
C MET A 188 2.58 -0.86 35.21
N LYS A 189 1.25 -0.96 35.01
CA LYS A 189 0.26 -0.40 35.93
C LYS A 189 0.38 -0.93 37.36
N LYS A 190 0.78 -2.20 37.53
CA LYS A 190 1.05 -2.76 38.87
C LYS A 190 2.34 -2.25 39.49
N MET A 191 3.27 -1.81 38.64
CA MET A 191 4.59 -1.29 39.04
C MET A 191 4.59 0.21 39.31
N GLU A 192 3.50 0.96 39.05
CA GLU A 192 3.40 2.42 39.28
C GLU A 192 3.74 2.88 40.70
N LYS A 193 3.63 1.96 41.70
CA LYS A 193 3.94 2.24 43.10
C LYS A 193 5.32 1.78 43.54
N VAL A 194 6.14 1.30 42.59
CA VAL A 194 7.50 0.81 42.89
C VAL A 194 8.49 1.96 42.73
N GLU A 195 9.17 2.30 43.83
CA GLU A 195 10.26 3.28 43.73
C GLU A 195 11.48 2.60 43.16
N PHE A 196 11.91 3.12 42.00
CA PHE A 196 13.12 2.68 41.32
C PHE A 196 14.30 3.56 41.71
N PRO A 197 15.53 3.01 41.79
CA PRO A 197 16.74 3.79 42.00
C PRO A 197 17.11 4.49 40.67
N VAL A 198 16.39 5.56 40.35
CA VAL A 198 16.45 6.25 39.04
C VAL A 198 17.87 6.69 38.72
N ASP A 199 18.60 7.26 39.67
CA ASP A 199 19.99 7.73 39.45
C ASP A 199 20.96 6.60 39.12
N PHE A 200 20.73 5.42 39.71
CA PHE A 200 21.52 4.23 39.36
C PHE A 200 21.17 3.73 37.97
N LEU A 201 19.88 3.67 37.64
CA LEU A 201 19.40 3.22 36.32
C LEU A 201 19.88 4.15 35.19
N LYS A 202 19.80 5.47 35.39
CA LYS A 202 20.31 6.46 34.44
C LYS A 202 21.82 6.24 34.17
N ARG A 203 22.63 6.12 35.21
CA ARG A 203 24.07 5.85 35.07
C ARG A 203 24.36 4.53 34.38
N TRP A 204 23.55 3.49 34.69
CA TRP A 204 23.71 2.18 34.07
C TRP A 204 23.39 2.22 32.57
N VAL A 205 22.28 2.87 32.18
CA VAL A 205 21.89 3.03 30.77
C VAL A 205 22.96 3.79 29.99
N LEU A 206 23.47 4.89 30.52
CA LEU A 206 24.56 5.67 29.90
C LEU A 206 25.87 4.88 29.79
N ALA A 207 26.18 4.07 30.80
CA ALA A 207 27.38 3.22 30.77
C ALA A 207 27.30 2.04 29.81
N THR A 208 26.08 1.55 29.52
CA THR A 208 25.86 0.40 28.62
C THR A 208 25.52 0.80 27.19
N ASN A 209 25.21 2.08 26.93
CA ASN A 209 24.88 2.60 25.61
C ASN A 209 25.81 3.77 25.24
N GLU A 210 26.94 3.47 24.66
CA GLU A 210 27.99 4.46 24.29
C GLU A 210 27.47 5.59 23.36
N LYS A 211 26.33 5.40 22.68
CA LYS A 211 25.74 6.37 21.74
C LYS A 211 24.64 7.22 22.37
N MET A 212 24.22 6.95 23.60
CA MET A 212 23.16 7.68 24.30
C MET A 212 23.71 8.81 25.13
N THR A 213 23.17 10.02 24.98
CA THR A 213 23.52 11.18 25.78
C THR A 213 22.52 11.39 26.93
N GLU A 214 22.93 12.14 27.98
CA GLU A 214 22.03 12.50 29.09
C GLU A 214 20.80 13.26 28.60
N GLU A 215 20.94 14.16 27.61
CA GLU A 215 19.82 14.90 27.02
C GLU A 215 18.82 14.00 26.29
N GLN A 216 19.28 12.92 25.69
CA GLN A 216 18.40 11.94 25.04
C GLN A 216 17.67 11.08 26.07
N LEU A 217 18.36 10.72 27.16
CA LEU A 217 17.77 9.94 28.25
C LEU A 217 16.70 10.70 29.07
N GLU A 218 16.72 12.03 29.04
CA GLU A 218 15.73 12.85 29.75
C GLU A 218 14.48 13.16 28.91
N LYS A 219 14.52 12.87 27.60
CA LYS A 219 13.40 13.09 26.66
C LYS A 219 12.52 11.87 26.46
N ASP A 220 13.00 10.68 26.79
CA ASP A 220 12.31 9.40 26.75
C ASP A 220 11.80 8.99 28.13
#